data_14e0e3eecdb55724c4f7fde1036643a6
#
_entry.id   14e0e3eecdb55724c4f7fde1036643a6
#
_cell.length_a   1.000
_cell.length_b   1.000
_cell.length_c   1.000
_cell.angle_alpha   90.00
_cell.angle_beta   90.00
_cell.angle_gamma   90.00
#
_symmetry.space_group_name_H-M   'P 1'
#
loop_
_entity.id
_entity.type
_entity.pdbx_description
1 polymer ?
#
loop_
_entity_poly.entity_id
_entity_poly.type
_entity_poly.pdbx_seq_one_letter_code
_entity_poly.pdbx_strand_id
1 'polypeptide(L)'
;MATVTVTKDNFTDTVSHGVVALDFWAEWCGPCRMFGLIFEEVSEQFPDVTFGKVDTESNQEIAGSLGIQSIPTLMVFRDNVLVYRHAGVHSAGQVKDVIEQTKNLDMDEVRKQIAEQEAKESGE
;
A
#
# COMPACT_ATOMS: atom_id res chain seq x y z
N MET A 1 12.60 -7.89 12.13
CA MET A 1 11.67 -6.93 11.51
C MET A 1 11.58 -7.21 10.03
N ALA A 2 10.38 -7.37 9.52
CA ALA A 2 10.18 -7.83 8.15
C ALA A 2 9.77 -6.69 7.18
N THR A 3 9.81 -5.44 7.62
CA THR A 3 9.52 -4.31 6.74
C THR A 3 10.76 -3.84 5.99
N VAL A 4 10.55 -3.26 4.82
CA VAL A 4 11.62 -2.69 4.00
C VAL A 4 11.38 -1.20 3.82
N THR A 5 12.45 -0.45 3.61
CA THR A 5 12.34 0.98 3.33
C THR A 5 12.09 1.19 1.84
N VAL A 6 11.04 1.92 1.52
CA VAL A 6 10.69 2.24 0.14
C VAL A 6 10.94 3.73 -0.11
N THR A 7 11.68 4.01 -1.16
CA THR A 7 12.02 5.37 -1.58
C THR A 7 11.63 5.57 -3.04
N LYS A 8 11.79 6.79 -3.53
CA LYS A 8 11.55 7.08 -4.94
C LYS A 8 12.39 6.22 -5.88
N ASP A 9 13.57 5.76 -5.40
CA ASP A 9 14.50 4.99 -6.23
C ASP A 9 14.07 3.53 -6.39
N ASN A 10 13.35 2.96 -5.42
CA ASN A 10 12.96 1.56 -5.47
C ASN A 10 11.43 1.34 -5.51
N PHE A 11 10.65 2.40 -5.53
CA PHE A 11 9.18 2.30 -5.48
C PHE A 11 8.63 1.45 -6.63
N THR A 12 8.99 1.78 -7.86
CA THR A 12 8.47 1.10 -9.05
C THR A 12 8.78 -0.40 -9.02
N ASP A 13 10.01 -0.75 -8.71
CA ASP A 13 10.41 -2.16 -8.62
C ASP A 13 9.69 -2.87 -7.47
N THR A 14 9.55 -2.19 -6.33
CA THR A 14 8.93 -2.79 -5.15
C THR A 14 7.49 -3.19 -5.41
N VAL A 15 6.70 -2.33 -6.06
CA VAL A 15 5.26 -2.60 -6.27
C VAL A 15 4.97 -3.44 -7.51
N SER A 16 5.98 -3.76 -8.32
CA SER A 16 5.77 -4.38 -9.63
C SER A 16 5.32 -5.84 -9.58
N HIS A 17 5.57 -6.57 -8.52
CA HIS A 17 5.27 -7.99 -8.44
C HIS A 17 4.66 -8.38 -7.11
N GLY A 18 3.68 -9.26 -7.15
CA GLY A 18 3.08 -9.87 -5.97
C GLY A 18 2.27 -8.90 -5.13
N VAL A 19 2.04 -9.28 -3.89
CA VAL A 19 1.30 -8.45 -2.92
C VAL A 19 2.28 -7.56 -2.17
N VAL A 20 2.02 -6.26 -2.19
CA VAL A 20 2.85 -5.26 -1.52
C VAL A 20 1.97 -4.33 -0.70
N ALA A 21 2.23 -4.25 0.60
CA ALA A 21 1.56 -3.31 1.49
C ALA A 21 2.51 -2.16 1.77
N LEU A 22 2.02 -0.92 1.71
CA LEU A 22 2.82 0.27 1.98
C LEU A 22 2.20 1.08 3.12
N ASP A 23 3.03 1.45 4.08
CA ASP A 23 2.69 2.34 5.18
C ASP A 23 3.32 3.71 4.91
N PHE A 24 2.48 4.70 4.61
CA PHE A 24 2.92 6.09 4.42
C PHE A 24 2.86 6.80 5.76
N TRP A 25 4.00 7.32 6.21
CA TRP A 25 4.17 7.82 7.57
C TRP A 25 5.07 9.05 7.63
N ALA A 26 5.14 9.69 8.80
CA ALA A 26 6.12 10.72 9.08
C ALA A 26 6.51 10.63 10.55
N GLU A 27 7.72 11.05 10.84
CA GLU A 27 8.28 10.94 12.20
C GLU A 27 7.51 11.74 13.25
N TRP A 28 6.99 12.90 12.86
CA TRP A 28 6.23 13.78 13.77
C TRP A 28 4.80 13.30 14.04
N CYS A 29 4.36 12.28 13.37
CA CYS A 29 2.97 11.82 13.42
C CYS A 29 2.77 10.76 14.50
N GLY A 30 2.02 11.11 15.57
CA GLY A 30 1.73 10.18 16.66
C GLY A 30 1.00 8.91 16.23
N PRO A 31 -0.14 9.03 15.51
CA PRO A 31 -0.86 7.86 15.02
C PRO A 31 -0.02 6.97 14.11
N CYS A 32 0.95 7.53 13.38
CA CYS A 32 1.86 6.76 12.54
C CYS A 32 2.73 5.82 13.35
N ARG A 33 3.14 6.22 14.56
CA ARG A 33 3.92 5.35 15.44
C ARG A 33 3.12 4.14 15.89
N MET A 34 1.87 4.35 16.25
CA MET A 34 0.98 3.26 16.63
C MET A 34 0.78 2.30 15.47
N PHE A 35 0.43 2.84 14.31
CA PHE A 35 0.22 1.99 13.13
C PHE A 35 1.51 1.30 12.69
N GLY A 36 2.65 1.98 12.83
CA GLY A 36 3.95 1.40 12.49
C GLY A 36 4.25 0.12 13.25
N LEU A 37 3.91 0.09 14.55
CA LEU A 37 4.09 -1.13 15.36
C LEU A 37 3.18 -2.26 14.90
N ILE A 38 1.93 -1.93 14.57
CA ILE A 38 0.96 -2.90 14.05
C ILE A 38 1.43 -3.45 12.71
N PHE A 39 1.86 -2.57 11.82
CA PHE A 39 2.35 -2.93 10.49
C PHE A 39 3.56 -3.88 10.56
N GLU A 40 4.52 -3.58 11.44
CA GLU A 40 5.68 -4.43 11.69
C GLU A 40 5.26 -5.81 12.18
N GLU A 41 4.34 -5.86 13.15
CA GLU A 41 3.85 -7.12 13.71
C GLU A 41 3.20 -7.99 12.63
N VAL A 42 2.33 -7.40 11.83
CA VAL A 42 1.64 -8.15 10.77
C VAL A 42 2.64 -8.62 9.71
N SER A 43 3.66 -7.83 9.41
CA SER A 43 4.67 -8.21 8.42
C SER A 43 5.36 -9.54 8.73
N GLU A 44 5.52 -9.86 10.01
CA GLU A 44 6.14 -11.10 10.43
C GLU A 44 5.29 -12.32 10.10
N GLN A 45 3.99 -12.13 9.89
CA GLN A 45 3.05 -13.22 9.66
C GLN A 45 2.82 -13.53 8.17
N PHE A 46 3.34 -12.69 7.27
CA PHE A 46 3.16 -12.86 5.83
C PHE A 46 4.50 -12.76 5.11
N PRO A 47 5.35 -13.79 5.21
CA PRO A 47 6.69 -13.73 4.61
C PRO A 47 6.67 -13.66 3.08
N ASP A 48 5.54 -13.99 2.46
CA ASP A 48 5.36 -13.93 1.01
C ASP A 48 4.85 -12.56 0.53
N VAL A 49 4.61 -11.62 1.44
CA VAL A 49 4.14 -10.28 1.14
C VAL A 49 5.24 -9.27 1.47
N THR A 50 5.43 -8.30 0.60
CA THR A 50 6.36 -7.19 0.88
C THR A 50 5.64 -6.12 1.69
N PHE A 51 6.19 -5.77 2.84
CA PHE A 51 5.69 -4.68 3.68
C PHE A 51 6.70 -3.55 3.63
N GLY A 52 6.33 -2.45 2.97
CA GLY A 52 7.22 -1.32 2.77
C GLY A 52 6.80 -0.10 3.55
N LYS A 53 7.78 0.64 4.05
CA LYS A 53 7.54 1.89 4.76
C LYS A 53 8.02 3.06 3.91
N VAL A 54 7.14 4.04 3.71
CA VAL A 54 7.43 5.23 2.91
C VAL A 54 7.38 6.46 3.81
N ASP A 55 8.53 7.05 4.08
CA ASP A 55 8.62 8.31 4.81
C ASP A 55 8.20 9.44 3.86
N THR A 56 7.06 10.06 4.15
CA THR A 56 6.49 11.09 3.29
C THR A 56 7.33 12.37 3.26
N GLU A 57 8.09 12.65 4.31
CA GLU A 57 8.94 13.83 4.35
C GLU A 57 10.17 13.69 3.47
N SER A 58 10.75 12.50 3.42
CA SER A 58 11.91 12.21 2.58
C SER A 58 11.54 11.85 1.14
N ASN A 59 10.28 11.53 0.88
CA ASN A 59 9.80 11.05 -0.43
C ASN A 59 8.55 11.81 -0.86
N GLN A 60 8.66 13.14 -0.89
CA GLN A 60 7.52 14.01 -1.20
C GLN A 60 6.97 13.81 -2.60
N GLU A 61 7.83 13.44 -3.55
CA GLU A 61 7.39 13.19 -4.93
C GLU A 61 6.44 11.99 -5.00
N ILE A 62 6.77 10.90 -4.29
CA ILE A 62 5.89 9.72 -4.25
C ILE A 62 4.57 10.07 -3.58
N ALA A 63 4.65 10.70 -2.41
CA ALA A 63 3.46 11.08 -1.66
C ALA A 63 2.55 12.01 -2.48
N GLY A 64 3.14 12.98 -3.15
CA GLY A 64 2.41 13.90 -4.02
C GLY A 64 1.77 13.21 -5.21
N SER A 65 2.53 12.35 -5.89
CA SER A 65 2.03 11.62 -7.07
C SER A 65 0.88 10.71 -6.72
N LEU A 66 0.88 10.13 -5.53
CA LEU A 66 -0.17 9.23 -5.07
C LEU A 66 -1.29 9.96 -4.33
N GLY A 67 -1.19 11.29 -4.23
CA GLY A 67 -2.22 12.10 -3.59
C GLY A 67 -2.40 11.82 -2.11
N ILE A 68 -1.31 11.55 -1.40
CA ILE A 68 -1.36 11.33 0.05
C ILE A 68 -1.65 12.65 0.76
N GLN A 69 -2.80 12.75 1.40
CA GLN A 69 -3.24 13.94 2.12
C GLN A 69 -3.27 13.76 3.62
N SER A 70 -3.35 12.52 4.08
CA SER A 70 -3.41 12.17 5.49
C SER A 70 -2.48 11.01 5.77
N ILE A 71 -1.87 10.99 6.94
CA ILE A 71 -1.03 9.90 7.39
C ILE A 71 -1.46 9.44 8.78
N PRO A 72 -1.33 8.15 9.11
CA PRO A 72 -0.83 7.11 8.22
C PRO A 72 -1.84 6.78 7.11
N THR A 73 -1.35 6.32 5.97
CA THR A 73 -2.19 5.77 4.91
C THR A 73 -1.64 4.40 4.54
N LEU A 74 -2.54 3.43 4.47
CA LEU A 74 -2.21 2.08 4.00
C LEU A 74 -2.61 1.95 2.55
N MET A 75 -1.66 1.53 1.71
CA MET A 75 -1.94 1.11 0.34
C MET A 75 -1.53 -0.33 0.17
N VAL A 76 -2.28 -1.07 -0.63
CA VAL A 76 -1.92 -2.43 -1.01
C VAL A 76 -1.97 -2.55 -2.52
N PHE A 77 -0.89 -3.09 -3.07
CA PHE A 77 -0.75 -3.35 -4.50
C PHE A 77 -0.73 -4.84 -4.75
N ARG A 78 -1.23 -5.25 -5.90
CA ARG A 78 -1.03 -6.61 -6.38
C ARG A 78 -0.63 -6.57 -7.84
N ASP A 79 0.56 -7.11 -8.14
CA ASP A 79 1.12 -7.17 -9.49
C ASP A 79 1.05 -5.81 -10.19
N ASN A 80 1.53 -4.77 -9.51
CA ASN A 80 1.59 -3.40 -10.00
C ASN A 80 0.23 -2.68 -10.06
N VAL A 81 -0.82 -3.27 -9.51
CA VAL A 81 -2.16 -2.65 -9.48
C VAL A 81 -2.49 -2.24 -8.06
N LEU A 82 -2.83 -0.96 -7.86
CA LEU A 82 -3.30 -0.47 -6.56
C LEU A 82 -4.71 -1.00 -6.32
N VAL A 83 -4.86 -1.87 -5.33
CA VAL A 83 -6.16 -2.53 -5.04
C VAL A 83 -6.80 -2.05 -3.75
N TYR A 84 -6.06 -1.39 -2.88
CA TYR A 84 -6.60 -0.87 -1.61
C TYR A 84 -5.89 0.41 -1.20
N ARG A 85 -6.64 1.37 -0.71
CA ARG A 85 -6.11 2.63 -0.19
C ARG A 85 -7.05 3.18 0.87
N HIS A 86 -6.54 3.41 2.08
CA HIS A 86 -7.36 4.00 3.13
C HIS A 86 -6.47 4.72 4.15
N ALA A 87 -6.86 5.93 4.50
CA ALA A 87 -6.16 6.71 5.52
C ALA A 87 -6.61 6.30 6.90
N GLY A 88 -5.71 6.41 7.88
CA GLY A 88 -5.98 6.16 9.28
C GLY A 88 -5.32 4.89 9.80
N VAL A 89 -5.34 4.76 11.11
CA VAL A 89 -4.80 3.59 11.80
C VAL A 89 -5.72 2.39 11.55
N HIS A 90 -5.11 1.29 11.12
CA HIS A 90 -5.81 0.01 10.96
C HIS A 90 -5.38 -0.90 12.11
N SER A 91 -6.31 -1.71 12.62
CA SER A 91 -5.95 -2.77 13.56
C SER A 91 -5.19 -3.88 12.84
N ALA A 92 -4.49 -4.72 13.60
CA ALA A 92 -3.80 -5.87 13.02
C ALA A 92 -4.77 -6.76 12.24
N GLY A 93 -5.96 -7.00 12.79
CA GLY A 93 -6.99 -7.79 12.11
C GLY A 93 -7.43 -7.19 10.79
N GLN A 94 -7.57 -5.86 10.74
CA GLN A 94 -7.94 -5.16 9.51
C GLN A 94 -6.85 -5.27 8.45
N VAL A 95 -5.58 -5.12 8.84
CA VAL A 95 -4.46 -5.26 7.90
C VAL A 95 -4.40 -6.68 7.35
N LYS A 96 -4.51 -7.68 8.23
CA LYS A 96 -4.53 -9.10 7.82
C LYS A 96 -5.65 -9.38 6.83
N ASP A 97 -6.84 -8.87 7.11
CA ASP A 97 -8.01 -9.08 6.26
C ASP A 97 -7.80 -8.51 4.87
N VAL A 98 -7.27 -7.30 4.77
CA VAL A 98 -6.97 -6.67 3.48
C VAL A 98 -5.94 -7.50 2.71
N ILE A 99 -4.89 -7.97 3.38
CA ILE A 99 -3.85 -8.79 2.74
C ILE A 99 -4.46 -10.10 2.21
N GLU A 100 -5.27 -10.77 3.02
CA GLU A 100 -5.88 -12.04 2.60
C GLU A 100 -6.84 -11.85 1.44
N GLN A 101 -7.66 -10.81 1.47
CA GLN A 101 -8.55 -10.49 0.36
C GLN A 101 -7.76 -10.17 -0.92
N THR A 102 -6.65 -9.44 -0.78
CA THR A 102 -5.79 -9.11 -1.92
C THR A 102 -5.21 -10.37 -2.55
N LYS A 103 -4.77 -11.32 -1.74
CA LYS A 103 -4.23 -12.60 -2.24
C LYS A 103 -5.27 -13.38 -3.02
N ASN A 104 -6.54 -13.24 -2.68
CA ASN A 104 -7.63 -14.00 -3.28
C ASN A 104 -8.29 -13.31 -4.48
N LEU A 105 -7.81 -12.13 -4.87
CA LEU A 105 -8.37 -11.41 -6.02
C LEU A 105 -8.13 -12.16 -7.33
N ASP A 106 -9.14 -12.13 -8.20
CA ASP A 106 -9.02 -12.54 -9.58
C ASP A 106 -8.47 -11.33 -10.37
N MET A 107 -7.19 -11.33 -10.67
CA MET A 107 -6.54 -10.19 -11.29
C MET A 107 -6.97 -9.97 -12.74
N ASP A 108 -7.39 -11.02 -13.44
CA ASP A 108 -7.93 -10.85 -14.79
C ASP A 108 -9.21 -10.04 -14.75
N GLU A 109 -10.08 -10.33 -13.78
CA GLU A 109 -11.31 -9.57 -13.59
C GLU A 109 -11.02 -8.13 -13.14
N VAL A 110 -10.05 -7.95 -12.24
CA VAL A 110 -9.65 -6.61 -11.78
C VAL A 110 -9.16 -5.76 -12.96
N ARG A 111 -8.29 -6.31 -13.80
CA ARG A 111 -7.78 -5.60 -14.97
C ARG A 111 -8.87 -5.28 -15.97
N LYS A 112 -9.83 -6.18 -16.14
CA LYS A 112 -10.98 -5.96 -17.01
C LYS A 112 -11.81 -4.78 -16.52
N GLN A 113 -12.10 -4.72 -15.21
CA GLN A 113 -12.86 -3.62 -14.62
C GLN A 113 -12.12 -2.30 -14.75
N ILE A 114 -10.80 -2.28 -14.58
CA ILE A 114 -9.99 -1.09 -14.76
C ILE A 114 -10.08 -0.61 -16.20
N ALA A 115 -9.94 -1.50 -17.17
CA ALA A 115 -10.01 -1.16 -18.59
C ALA A 115 -11.39 -0.58 -18.96
N GLU A 116 -12.47 -1.14 -18.42
CA GLU A 116 -13.83 -0.64 -18.63
C GLU A 116 -13.99 0.75 -18.02
N GLN A 117 -13.45 0.98 -16.84
CA GLN A 117 -13.51 2.28 -16.18
C GLN A 117 -12.73 3.35 -16.96
N GLU A 118 -11.55 3.01 -17.45
CA GLU A 118 -10.74 3.92 -18.26
C GLU A 118 -11.44 4.29 -19.56
N ALA A 119 -12.11 3.33 -20.20
CA ALA A 119 -12.90 3.57 -21.41
C ALA A 119 -14.02 4.57 -21.14
N LYS A 120 -14.72 4.43 -20.01
CA LYS A 120 -15.78 5.38 -19.61
C LYS A 120 -15.23 6.77 -19.33
N GLU A 121 -14.07 6.83 -18.68
CA GLU A 121 -13.43 8.12 -18.35
C GLU A 121 -12.93 8.84 -19.59
N SER A 122 -12.61 8.12 -20.66
CA SER A 122 -12.19 8.73 -21.92
C SER A 122 -13.35 9.20 -22.80
N GLY A 123 -14.60 9.06 -22.33
CA GLY A 123 -15.78 9.58 -23.01
C GLY A 123 -16.36 8.67 -24.08
N GLU A 124 -15.93 7.43 -24.13
CA GLU A 124 -16.44 6.42 -25.07
C GLU A 124 -17.74 5.77 -24.65
#